data_08d5a1addc79d922eeb201d77331ab9a
#
_entry.id   08d5a1addc79d922eeb201d77331ab9a
#
_cell.length_a   1.000
_cell.length_b   1.000
_cell.length_c   1.000
_cell.angle_alpha   90.00
_cell.angle_beta   90.00
_cell.angle_gamma   90.00
#
_symmetry.space_group_name_H-M   'P 1'
#
loop_
_entity.id
_entity.type
_entity.pdbx_description
1 polymer ?
#
loop_
_entity_poly.entity_id
_entity_poly.type
_entity_poly.pdbx_seq_one_letter_code
_entity_poly.pdbx_strand_id
1 'polypeptide(L)'
;MEIIVTTIASILAIAGVAWAASRLLQLSLCPICSGVAGTWLWMLVARHYGVAVDASMLSTLLGGSVVGIAYQLEKRLAGGRSQLLWKTLFIPAGFAAAYALVASQWALLAAAVLALLLLMAYFLWPRAGEPVSSAAVQDLESKMKNCC
;
A
#
# COMPACT_ATOMS: atom_id res chain seq x y z
N MET A 1 8.69 14.84 -19.98
CA MET A 1 8.78 13.48 -20.59
C MET A 1 9.81 12.62 -19.89
N GLU A 2 11.02 13.12 -19.64
CA GLU A 2 12.10 12.35 -19.00
C GLU A 2 11.75 11.82 -17.61
N ILE A 3 11.05 12.59 -16.78
CA ILE A 3 10.66 12.17 -15.40
C ILE A 3 9.76 10.93 -15.44
N ILE A 4 8.81 10.89 -16.36
CA ILE A 4 7.89 9.76 -16.49
C ILE A 4 8.66 8.50 -16.92
N VAL A 5 9.52 8.62 -17.92
CA VAL A 5 10.32 7.51 -18.43
C VAL A 5 11.25 6.97 -17.35
N THR A 6 11.93 7.85 -16.62
CA THR A 6 12.83 7.49 -15.52
C THR A 6 12.07 6.79 -14.38
N THR A 7 10.87 7.28 -14.04
CA THR A 7 10.03 6.67 -13.00
C THR A 7 9.57 5.27 -13.42
N ILE A 8 9.09 5.11 -14.66
CA ILE A 8 8.65 3.80 -15.17
C ILE A 8 9.84 2.82 -15.23
N ALA A 9 11.00 3.26 -15.72
CA ALA A 9 12.20 2.44 -15.76
C ALA A 9 12.63 2.00 -14.34
N SER A 10 12.55 2.90 -13.36
CA SER A 10 12.84 2.59 -11.96
C SER A 10 11.87 1.55 -11.39
N ILE A 11 10.56 1.70 -11.65
CA ILE A 11 9.55 0.71 -11.21
C ILE A 11 9.85 -0.66 -11.81
N LEU A 12 10.13 -0.74 -13.10
CA LEU A 12 10.41 -1.99 -13.79
C LEU A 12 11.73 -2.64 -13.29
N ALA A 13 12.77 -1.83 -13.07
CA ALA A 13 14.04 -2.32 -12.54
C ALA A 13 13.89 -2.91 -11.14
N ILE A 14 13.21 -2.19 -10.22
CA ILE A 14 12.98 -2.65 -8.85
C ILE A 14 12.04 -3.86 -8.85
N ALA A 15 11.00 -3.86 -9.68
CA ALA A 15 10.11 -5.01 -9.82
C ALA A 15 10.84 -6.25 -10.35
N GLY A 16 11.76 -6.08 -11.31
CA GLY A 16 12.61 -7.16 -11.82
C GLY A 16 13.52 -7.74 -10.74
N VAL A 17 14.17 -6.89 -9.96
CA VAL A 17 15.00 -7.32 -8.82
C VAL A 17 14.14 -8.02 -7.76
N ALA A 18 12.98 -7.49 -7.42
CA ALA A 18 12.05 -8.10 -6.46
C ALA A 18 11.55 -9.46 -6.95
N TRP A 19 11.27 -9.60 -8.26
CA TRP A 19 10.89 -10.87 -8.85
C TRP A 19 12.03 -11.91 -8.78
N ALA A 20 13.25 -11.51 -9.13
CA ALA A 20 14.42 -12.39 -9.01
C ALA A 20 14.68 -12.81 -7.56
N ALA A 21 14.61 -11.85 -6.62
CA ALA A 21 14.76 -12.10 -5.19
C ALA A 21 13.65 -13.03 -4.66
N SER A 22 12.40 -12.84 -5.08
CA SER A 22 11.28 -13.69 -4.66
C SER A 22 11.45 -15.15 -5.14
N ARG A 23 12.01 -15.35 -6.33
CA ARG A 23 12.34 -16.69 -6.84
C ARG A 23 13.47 -17.37 -6.06
N LEU A 24 14.50 -16.60 -5.69
CA LEU A 24 15.66 -17.13 -4.95
C LEU A 24 15.32 -17.42 -3.48
N LEU A 25 14.50 -16.57 -2.84
CA LEU A 25 14.18 -16.63 -1.42
C LEU A 25 12.83 -17.31 -1.14
N GLN A 26 12.10 -17.77 -2.17
CA GLN A 26 10.76 -18.38 -2.08
C GLN A 26 9.74 -17.49 -1.31
N LEU A 27 9.91 -16.16 -1.40
CA LEU A 27 9.01 -15.18 -0.77
C LEU A 27 7.84 -14.89 -1.71
N SER A 28 6.62 -14.95 -1.20
CA SER A 28 5.40 -14.59 -1.94
C SER A 28 5.19 -13.06 -1.95
N LEU A 29 6.15 -12.32 -2.54
CA LEU A 29 6.05 -10.87 -2.70
C LEU A 29 5.51 -10.54 -4.09
N CYS A 30 4.53 -9.64 -4.15
CA CYS A 30 4.05 -9.11 -5.43
C CYS A 30 5.13 -8.18 -6.04
N PRO A 31 5.72 -8.52 -7.21
CA PRO A 31 6.82 -7.74 -7.78
C PRO A 31 6.41 -6.30 -8.11
N ILE A 32 5.16 -6.11 -8.57
CA ILE A 32 4.64 -4.78 -8.95
C ILE A 32 4.51 -3.89 -7.72
N CYS A 33 3.95 -4.41 -6.62
CA CYS A 33 3.82 -3.64 -5.37
C CYS A 33 5.20 -3.26 -4.81
N SER A 34 6.16 -4.18 -4.87
CA SER A 34 7.55 -3.93 -4.46
C SER A 34 8.23 -2.90 -5.35
N GLY A 35 7.97 -2.93 -6.67
CA GLY A 35 8.49 -1.97 -7.63
C GLY A 35 8.00 -0.55 -7.34
N VAL A 36 6.70 -0.37 -7.14
CA VAL A 36 6.10 0.93 -6.82
C VAL A 36 6.59 1.42 -5.46
N ALA A 37 6.54 0.55 -4.43
CA ALA A 37 6.99 0.90 -3.08
C ALA A 37 8.48 1.29 -3.04
N GLY A 38 9.34 0.51 -3.68
CA GLY A 38 10.77 0.82 -3.77
C GLY A 38 11.04 2.13 -4.48
N THR A 39 10.27 2.45 -5.54
CA THR A 39 10.43 3.69 -6.30
C THR A 39 10.11 4.92 -5.45
N TRP A 40 8.98 4.99 -4.77
CA TRP A 40 8.68 6.17 -3.95
C TRP A 40 9.57 6.25 -2.70
N LEU A 41 10.02 5.11 -2.16
CA LEU A 41 10.97 5.11 -1.05
C LEU A 41 12.29 5.77 -1.42
N TRP A 42 12.92 5.35 -2.53
CA TRP A 42 14.17 5.98 -2.96
C TRP A 42 13.97 7.45 -3.35
N MET A 43 12.82 7.83 -3.92
CA MET A 43 12.48 9.22 -4.22
C MET A 43 12.39 10.08 -2.97
N LEU A 44 11.81 9.56 -1.88
CA LEU A 44 11.79 10.23 -0.57
C LEU A 44 13.20 10.40 0.01
N VAL A 45 14.02 9.36 -0.09
CA VAL A 45 15.43 9.41 0.34
C VAL A 45 16.20 10.45 -0.47
N ALA A 46 16.08 10.43 -1.80
CA ALA A 46 16.72 11.41 -2.68
C ALA A 46 16.31 12.84 -2.34
N ARG A 47 15.02 13.06 -2.08
CA ARG A 47 14.50 14.37 -1.64
C ARG A 47 15.10 14.81 -0.30
N HIS A 48 15.28 13.89 0.63
CA HIS A 48 15.92 14.20 1.92
C HIS A 48 17.36 14.65 1.77
N TYR A 49 18.09 14.13 0.78
CA TYR A 49 19.43 14.57 0.41
C TYR A 49 19.48 15.82 -0.48
N GLY A 50 18.35 16.49 -0.68
CA GLY A 50 18.29 17.75 -1.43
C GLY A 50 18.19 17.59 -2.95
N VAL A 51 17.97 16.38 -3.46
CA VAL A 51 17.73 16.15 -4.89
C VAL A 51 16.32 16.64 -5.24
N ALA A 52 16.22 17.41 -6.33
CA ALA A 52 14.92 17.87 -6.83
C ALA A 52 14.11 16.69 -7.37
N VAL A 53 13.12 16.25 -6.60
CA VAL A 53 12.18 15.19 -6.97
C VAL A 53 10.81 15.80 -7.26
N ASP A 54 10.18 15.37 -8.34
CA ASP A 54 8.85 15.83 -8.71
C ASP A 54 7.79 15.36 -7.67
N ALA A 55 7.17 16.35 -7.02
CA ALA A 55 6.20 16.11 -5.97
C ALA A 55 4.91 15.46 -6.50
N SER A 56 4.53 15.71 -7.75
CA SER A 56 3.33 15.15 -8.37
C SER A 56 3.50 13.65 -8.59
N MET A 57 4.66 13.23 -9.12
CA MET A 57 4.98 11.82 -9.31
C MET A 57 5.03 11.07 -7.98
N LEU A 58 5.70 11.64 -6.99
CA LEU A 58 5.78 11.06 -5.65
C LEU A 58 4.39 10.89 -5.02
N SER A 59 3.53 11.92 -5.12
CA SER A 59 2.15 11.87 -4.61
C SER A 59 1.31 10.80 -5.32
N THR A 60 1.47 10.65 -6.64
CA THR A 60 0.76 9.64 -7.43
C THR A 60 1.14 8.22 -7.01
N LEU A 61 2.44 7.95 -6.82
CA LEU A 61 2.93 6.65 -6.39
C LEU A 61 2.47 6.30 -4.96
N LEU A 62 2.52 7.27 -4.05
CA LEU A 62 2.01 7.13 -2.69
C LEU A 62 0.51 6.85 -2.68
N GLY A 63 -0.28 7.63 -3.43
CA GLY A 63 -1.73 7.44 -3.55
C GLY A 63 -2.09 6.06 -4.10
N GLY A 64 -1.41 5.60 -5.14
CA GLY A 64 -1.56 4.24 -5.67
C GLY A 64 -1.26 3.16 -4.63
N SER A 65 -0.23 3.36 -3.82
CA SER A 65 0.12 2.43 -2.73
C SER A 65 -0.97 2.39 -1.64
N VAL A 66 -1.56 3.54 -1.27
CA VAL A 66 -2.68 3.62 -0.31
C VAL A 66 -3.86 2.77 -0.78
N VAL A 67 -4.26 2.92 -2.04
CA VAL A 67 -5.35 2.13 -2.63
C VAL A 67 -5.00 0.64 -2.63
N GLY A 68 -3.79 0.28 -3.06
CA GLY A 68 -3.32 -1.11 -3.06
C GLY A 68 -3.36 -1.75 -1.67
N ILE A 69 -2.89 -1.03 -0.65
CA ILE A 69 -2.93 -1.47 0.76
C ILE A 69 -4.38 -1.63 1.24
N ALA A 70 -5.27 -0.68 0.91
CA ALA A 70 -6.69 -0.74 1.29
C ALA A 70 -7.35 -2.03 0.79
N TYR A 71 -7.10 -2.41 -0.48
CA TYR A 71 -7.64 -3.64 -1.07
C TYR A 71 -6.99 -4.92 -0.52
N GLN A 72 -5.71 -4.89 -0.17
CA GLN A 72 -5.06 -6.05 0.45
C GLN A 72 -5.56 -6.29 1.88
N LEU A 73 -5.71 -5.23 2.67
CA LEU A 73 -6.22 -5.31 4.03
C LEU A 73 -7.70 -5.67 4.08
N GLU A 74 -8.49 -5.29 3.07
CA GLU A 74 -9.89 -5.71 2.93
C GLU A 74 -10.07 -7.22 3.03
N LYS A 75 -9.14 -7.99 2.45
CA LYS A 75 -9.17 -9.46 2.50
C LYS A 75 -8.99 -10.02 3.92
N ARG A 76 -8.51 -9.21 4.86
CA ARG A 76 -8.30 -9.56 6.27
C ARG A 76 -9.34 -8.96 7.21
N LEU A 77 -10.37 -8.29 6.68
CA LEU A 77 -11.45 -7.75 7.50
C LEU A 77 -12.18 -8.85 8.26
N ALA A 78 -12.48 -8.57 9.52
CA ALA A 78 -13.29 -9.48 10.32
C ALA A 78 -14.69 -9.66 9.69
N GLY A 79 -15.21 -10.88 9.71
CA GLY A 79 -16.52 -11.23 9.13
C GLY A 79 -17.63 -10.29 9.61
N GLY A 80 -18.58 -9.95 8.71
CA GLY A 80 -19.70 -9.05 9.02
C GLY A 80 -19.37 -7.55 8.98
N ARG A 81 -18.12 -7.15 8.71
CA ARG A 81 -17.75 -5.72 8.56
C ARG A 81 -18.01 -5.22 7.15
N SER A 82 -18.55 -4.00 7.05
CA SER A 82 -18.82 -3.37 5.75
C SER A 82 -17.52 -3.00 5.03
N GLN A 83 -17.26 -3.69 3.91
CA GLN A 83 -16.13 -3.41 3.02
C GLN A 83 -16.21 -1.98 2.44
N LEU A 84 -17.44 -1.48 2.23
CA LEU A 84 -17.65 -0.14 1.72
C LEU A 84 -17.18 0.92 2.72
N LEU A 85 -17.56 0.79 3.99
CA LEU A 85 -17.13 1.72 5.05
C LEU A 85 -15.61 1.68 5.24
N TRP A 86 -15.00 0.50 5.15
CA TRP A 86 -13.55 0.36 5.19
C TRP A 86 -12.88 1.21 4.12
N LYS A 87 -13.26 1.03 2.85
CA LYS A 87 -12.67 1.77 1.72
C LYS A 87 -12.93 3.27 1.82
N THR A 88 -14.16 3.65 2.16
CA THR A 88 -14.57 5.07 2.23
C THR A 88 -13.82 5.83 3.32
N LEU A 89 -13.43 5.18 4.41
CA LEU A 89 -12.68 5.82 5.49
C LEU A 89 -11.16 5.68 5.31
N PHE A 90 -10.69 4.50 4.91
CA PHE A 90 -9.25 4.22 4.79
C PHE A 90 -8.60 4.98 3.66
N ILE A 91 -9.23 5.03 2.48
CA ILE A 91 -8.63 5.65 1.29
C ILE A 91 -8.42 7.17 1.50
N PRO A 92 -9.42 7.98 1.92
CA PRO A 92 -9.19 9.40 2.16
C PRO A 92 -8.18 9.69 3.28
N ALA A 93 -8.21 8.91 4.37
CA ALA A 93 -7.21 9.06 5.44
C ALA A 93 -5.79 8.75 4.94
N GLY A 94 -5.63 7.73 4.10
CA GLY A 94 -4.37 7.40 3.46
C GLY A 94 -3.88 8.48 2.50
N PHE A 95 -4.76 9.08 1.71
CA PHE A 95 -4.42 10.22 0.84
C PHE A 95 -4.00 11.44 1.66
N ALA A 96 -4.68 11.72 2.79
CA ALA A 96 -4.30 12.79 3.70
C ALA A 96 -2.89 12.56 4.29
N ALA A 97 -2.56 11.32 4.66
CA ALA A 97 -1.22 10.95 5.11
C ALA A 97 -0.16 11.12 4.00
N ALA A 98 -0.45 10.67 2.78
CA ALA A 98 0.44 10.83 1.63
C ALA A 98 0.70 12.30 1.31
N TYR A 99 -0.33 13.13 1.30
CA TYR A 99 -0.22 14.58 1.10
C TYR A 99 0.62 15.23 2.21
N ALA A 100 0.32 14.92 3.47
CA ALA A 100 1.03 15.47 4.63
C ALA A 100 2.53 15.13 4.60
N LEU A 101 2.88 13.92 4.16
CA LEU A 101 4.26 13.48 4.00
C LEU A 101 4.99 14.30 2.93
N VAL A 102 4.37 14.49 1.76
CA VAL A 102 4.96 15.27 0.66
C VAL A 102 5.04 16.75 0.99
N ALA A 103 4.02 17.29 1.69
CA ALA A 103 3.98 18.68 2.13
C ALA A 103 4.80 18.96 3.40
N SER A 104 5.45 17.94 3.98
CA SER A 104 6.22 18.02 5.23
C SER A 104 5.41 18.56 6.43
N GLN A 105 4.09 18.30 6.43
CA GLN A 105 3.18 18.70 7.51
C GLN A 105 3.07 17.62 8.59
N TRP A 106 4.03 17.62 9.51
CA TRP A 106 4.18 16.57 10.52
C TRP A 106 2.97 16.40 11.43
N ALA A 107 2.27 17.49 11.80
CA ALA A 107 1.08 17.42 12.64
C ALA A 107 -0.08 16.71 11.92
N LEU A 108 -0.33 17.04 10.65
CA LEU A 108 -1.34 16.39 9.83
C LEU A 108 -0.97 14.92 9.56
N LEU A 109 0.31 14.64 9.32
CA LEU A 109 0.80 13.28 9.13
C LEU A 109 0.54 12.42 10.38
N ALA A 110 0.89 12.92 11.56
CA ALA A 110 0.64 12.22 12.82
C ALA A 110 -0.85 11.94 13.05
N ALA A 111 -1.72 12.93 12.81
CA ALA A 111 -3.17 12.77 12.92
C ALA A 111 -3.72 11.73 11.92
N ALA A 112 -3.28 11.80 10.66
CA ALA A 112 -3.72 10.85 9.63
C ALA A 112 -3.24 9.41 9.90
N VAL A 113 -2.00 9.25 10.35
CA VAL A 113 -1.45 7.93 10.74
C VAL A 113 -2.21 7.38 11.96
N LEU A 114 -2.49 8.22 12.97
CA LEU A 114 -3.30 7.80 14.12
C LEU A 114 -4.68 7.34 13.69
N ALA A 115 -5.36 8.10 12.82
CA ALA A 115 -6.66 7.72 12.28
C ALA A 115 -6.60 6.37 11.53
N LEU A 116 -5.57 6.15 10.69
CA LEU A 116 -5.35 4.88 10.00
C LEU A 116 -5.13 3.72 10.97
N LEU A 117 -4.34 3.91 12.02
CA LEU A 117 -4.12 2.89 13.06
C LEU A 117 -5.40 2.56 13.81
N LEU A 118 -6.20 3.56 14.18
CA LEU A 118 -7.49 3.35 14.83
C LEU A 118 -8.47 2.61 13.90
N LEU A 119 -8.52 2.97 12.63
CA LEU A 119 -9.33 2.26 11.63
C LEU A 119 -8.87 0.80 11.49
N MET A 120 -7.57 0.56 11.37
CA MET A 120 -7.02 -0.79 11.33
C MET A 120 -7.36 -1.58 12.60
N ALA A 121 -7.15 -1.01 13.77
CA ALA A 121 -7.50 -1.64 15.04
C ALA A 121 -8.99 -1.97 15.10
N TYR A 122 -9.85 -1.03 14.69
CA TYR A 122 -11.30 -1.26 14.71
C TYR A 122 -11.74 -2.32 13.71
N PHE A 123 -11.25 -2.32 12.47
CA PHE A 123 -11.72 -3.17 11.39
C PHE A 123 -11.05 -4.55 11.35
N LEU A 124 -9.79 -4.68 11.75
CA LEU A 124 -9.04 -5.93 11.73
C LEU A 124 -9.07 -6.67 13.07
N TRP A 125 -9.54 -6.04 14.17
CA TRP A 125 -9.63 -6.71 15.46
C TRP A 125 -10.62 -7.89 15.38
N PRO A 126 -10.18 -9.13 15.60
CA PRO A 126 -11.07 -10.28 15.56
C PRO A 126 -12.10 -10.18 16.70
N ARG A 127 -13.40 -10.21 16.37
CA ARG A 127 -14.42 -10.44 17.38
C ARG A 127 -14.36 -11.89 17.79
N ALA A 128 -14.10 -12.13 19.08
CA ALA A 128 -14.19 -13.48 19.65
C ALA A 128 -15.61 -14.03 19.40
N GLY A 129 -15.75 -15.00 18.51
CA GLY A 129 -17.02 -15.71 18.33
C GLY A 129 -17.49 -16.03 16.91
N GLU A 130 -16.85 -15.52 15.84
CA GLU A 130 -17.24 -15.97 14.49
C GLU A 130 -16.22 -16.99 13.96
N PRO A 131 -16.66 -18.24 13.70
CA PRO A 131 -15.82 -19.22 13.00
C PRO A 131 -15.55 -18.69 11.59
N VAL A 132 -14.30 -18.51 11.24
CA VAL A 132 -13.88 -18.24 9.87
C VAL A 132 -14.39 -19.40 9.03
N SER A 133 -15.41 -19.17 8.20
CA SER A 133 -15.97 -20.18 7.33
C SER A 133 -14.86 -20.70 6.42
N SER A 134 -14.61 -22.01 6.44
CA SER A 134 -13.61 -22.67 5.61
C SER A 134 -13.80 -22.39 4.11
N ALA A 135 -15.04 -22.11 3.68
CA ALA A 135 -15.37 -21.72 2.32
C ALA A 135 -14.81 -20.32 1.95
N ALA A 136 -14.82 -19.37 2.88
CA ALA A 136 -14.23 -18.04 2.66
C ALA A 136 -12.71 -18.09 2.55
N VAL A 137 -12.05 -18.99 3.29
CA VAL A 137 -10.60 -19.21 3.21
C VAL A 137 -10.21 -19.80 1.86
N GLN A 138 -10.98 -20.79 1.36
CA GLN A 138 -10.73 -21.41 0.06
C GLN A 138 -10.98 -20.44 -1.12
N ASP A 139 -12.00 -19.60 -1.05
CA ASP A 139 -12.26 -18.55 -2.06
C ASP A 139 -11.14 -17.49 -2.08
N LEU A 140 -10.62 -17.11 -0.92
CA LEU A 140 -9.47 -16.22 -0.77
C LEU A 140 -8.19 -16.83 -1.36
N GLU A 141 -7.93 -18.11 -1.10
CA GLU A 141 -6.75 -18.81 -1.61
C GLU A 141 -6.77 -18.93 -3.14
N SER A 142 -7.96 -19.21 -3.72
CA SER A 142 -8.13 -19.27 -5.17
C SER A 142 -7.93 -17.90 -5.85
N LYS A 143 -8.42 -16.83 -5.23
CA LYS A 143 -8.25 -15.44 -5.72
C LYS A 143 -6.83 -14.92 -5.54
N MET A 144 -6.11 -15.37 -4.52
CA MET A 144 -4.69 -14.99 -4.34
C MET A 144 -3.77 -15.64 -5.38
N LYS A 145 -4.07 -16.84 -5.85
CA LYS A 145 -3.30 -17.52 -6.92
C LYS A 145 -3.41 -16.81 -8.28
N ASN A 146 -4.48 -16.05 -8.49
CA ASN A 146 -4.75 -15.34 -9.76
C ASN A 146 -4.38 -13.84 -9.72
N CYS A 147 -3.78 -13.35 -8.65
CA CYS A 147 -3.52 -11.91 -8.47
C CYS A 147 -2.08 -11.48 -8.85
N CYS A 148 -1.22 -12.44 -9.23
CA CYS A 148 0.13 -12.29 -9.80
C CYS A 148 0.34 -13.35 -10.91
#